data_c7e9260535dc05650d91bb852e72157b
#
_entry.id   c7e9260535dc05650d91bb852e72157b
#
_cell.length_a   1.000
_cell.length_b   1.000
_cell.length_c   1.000
_cell.angle_alpha   90.00
_cell.angle_beta   90.00
_cell.angle_gamma   90.00
#
_symmetry.space_group_name_H-M   'P 1'
#
loop_
_entity.id
_entity.type
_entity.pdbx_description
1 polymer ?
#
loop_
_entity_poly.entity_id
_entity_poly.type
_entity_poly.pdbx_seq_one_letter_code
_entity_poly.pdbx_strand_id
1 'polypeptide(L)'
;HFTTLAAFVSSLDTEVARLFAQVLYLCNRQGLIGREMFAIDGVKLPSNASKAKSGTRADFAHQADKLEAAAQKMLAHHRENDRLSVDPDLVEKSRQRAESLKQEAAQLRQWLVANPEDRKGSKGAIRKSNRTDPDSAKMATGKGVIQGYTGVAAVDAQHQIIIEAQAHGTGSEQELLLPVIRASQTQAT
;
A
#
# COMPACT_ATOMS: atom_id res chain seq x y z
N HIS A 1 -20.14 -8.45 12.97
CA HIS A 1 -20.05 -7.72 11.71
C HIS A 1 -18.58 -7.55 11.33
N PHE A 2 -18.20 -7.80 10.06
CA PHE A 2 -16.80 -7.69 9.60
C PHE A 2 -16.22 -6.29 9.81
N THR A 3 -17.04 -5.25 9.63
CA THR A 3 -16.65 -3.86 9.85
C THR A 3 -16.29 -3.56 11.31
N THR A 4 -17.03 -4.12 12.26
CA THR A 4 -16.78 -3.96 13.70
C THR A 4 -15.46 -4.63 14.09
N LEU A 5 -15.17 -5.82 13.56
CA LEU A 5 -13.92 -6.53 13.80
C LEU A 5 -12.73 -5.77 13.20
N ALA A 6 -12.88 -5.30 11.96
CA ALA A 6 -11.84 -4.50 11.30
C ALA A 6 -11.57 -3.18 12.05
N ALA A 7 -12.62 -2.47 12.49
CA ALA A 7 -12.48 -1.26 13.28
C ALA A 7 -11.80 -1.53 14.63
N PHE A 8 -12.16 -2.62 15.31
CA PHE A 8 -11.52 -3.03 16.55
C PHE A 8 -10.03 -3.34 16.35
N VAL A 9 -9.68 -4.17 15.36
CA VAL A 9 -8.26 -4.47 15.07
C VAL A 9 -7.48 -3.21 14.72
N SER A 10 -8.07 -2.31 13.92
CA SER A 10 -7.43 -1.03 13.57
C SER A 10 -7.25 -0.10 14.78
N SER A 11 -8.12 -0.20 15.79
CA SER A 11 -8.01 0.61 17.01
C SER A 11 -6.95 0.13 18.00
N LEU A 12 -6.48 -1.12 17.83
CA LEU A 12 -5.47 -1.68 18.74
C LEU A 12 -4.08 -1.08 18.51
N ASP A 13 -3.75 -0.63 17.30
CA ASP A 13 -2.51 0.04 16.92
C ASP A 13 -1.28 -0.47 17.72
N THR A 14 -0.71 0.36 18.58
CA THR A 14 0.44 0.03 19.43
C THR A 14 0.15 -1.04 20.50
N GLU A 15 -1.11 -1.24 20.89
CA GLU A 15 -1.49 -2.25 21.89
C GLU A 15 -1.27 -3.68 21.38
N VAL A 16 -1.37 -3.92 20.07
CA VAL A 16 -1.06 -5.24 19.48
C VAL A 16 0.38 -5.63 19.78
N ALA A 17 1.32 -4.71 19.62
CA ALA A 17 2.73 -4.97 19.89
C ALA A 17 2.97 -5.28 21.39
N ARG A 18 2.29 -4.56 22.29
CA ARG A 18 2.37 -4.84 23.75
C ARG A 18 1.81 -6.20 24.10
N LEU A 19 0.65 -6.56 23.56
CA LEU A 19 0.04 -7.88 23.77
C LEU A 19 0.93 -8.99 23.24
N PHE A 20 1.50 -8.82 22.06
CA PHE A 20 2.44 -9.76 21.49
C PHE A 20 3.68 -9.95 22.38
N ALA A 21 4.29 -8.87 22.84
CA ALA A 21 5.42 -8.94 23.76
C ALA A 21 5.06 -9.66 25.08
N GLN A 22 3.86 -9.42 25.63
CA GLN A 22 3.40 -10.13 26.84
C GLN A 22 3.21 -11.62 26.60
N VAL A 23 2.65 -12.01 25.46
CA VAL A 23 2.51 -13.43 25.07
C VAL A 23 3.88 -14.07 24.95
N LEU A 24 4.84 -13.44 24.28
CA LEU A 24 6.20 -13.95 24.16
C LEU A 24 6.90 -14.09 25.52
N TYR A 25 6.72 -13.11 26.40
CA TYR A 25 7.24 -13.21 27.77
C TYR A 25 6.69 -14.41 28.52
N LEU A 26 5.39 -14.69 28.43
CA LEU A 26 4.77 -15.88 29.02
C LEU A 26 5.29 -17.17 28.39
N CYS A 27 5.39 -17.25 27.08
CA CYS A 27 5.95 -18.40 26.36
C CYS A 27 7.41 -18.68 26.81
N ASN A 28 8.21 -17.63 26.93
CA ASN A 28 9.58 -17.75 27.40
C ASN A 28 9.65 -18.27 28.85
N ARG A 29 8.82 -17.74 29.74
CA ARG A 29 8.74 -18.21 31.15
C ARG A 29 8.32 -19.67 31.27
N GLN A 30 7.50 -20.16 30.35
CA GLN A 30 7.04 -21.54 30.29
C GLN A 30 8.03 -22.47 29.56
N GLY A 31 9.17 -21.98 29.09
CA GLY A 31 10.13 -22.77 28.33
C GLY A 31 9.66 -23.18 26.95
N LEU A 32 8.68 -22.45 26.37
CA LEU A 32 8.11 -22.74 25.05
C LEU A 32 8.91 -22.14 23.90
N ILE A 33 9.99 -21.43 24.16
CA ILE A 33 10.89 -20.88 23.14
C ILE A 33 12.22 -21.63 23.21
N GLY A 34 12.49 -22.48 22.21
CA GLY A 34 13.65 -23.40 22.22
C GLY A 34 15.00 -22.72 22.00
N ARG A 35 15.05 -21.51 21.41
CA ARG A 35 16.24 -20.69 21.20
C ARG A 35 17.37 -21.28 20.32
N GLU A 36 17.22 -22.51 19.82
CA GLU A 36 18.26 -23.19 19.07
C GLU A 36 18.14 -23.00 17.56
N MET A 37 16.90 -23.04 17.05
CA MET A 37 16.61 -22.95 15.62
C MET A 37 15.32 -22.20 15.37
N PHE A 38 15.33 -21.30 14.40
CA PHE A 38 14.16 -20.56 13.94
C PHE A 38 13.95 -20.78 12.44
N ALA A 39 12.70 -21.03 12.05
CA ALA A 39 12.29 -21.00 10.65
C ALA A 39 11.80 -19.60 10.32
N ILE A 40 12.22 -19.07 9.16
CA ILE A 40 11.75 -17.77 8.65
C ILE A 40 11.06 -18.03 7.32
N ASP A 41 9.81 -17.60 7.21
CA ASP A 41 9.02 -17.72 6.00
C ASP A 41 8.23 -16.46 5.71
N GLY A 42 7.88 -16.27 4.44
CA GLY A 42 7.21 -15.09 3.95
C GLY A 42 5.92 -15.40 3.20
N VAL A 43 4.92 -14.54 3.37
CA VAL A 43 3.63 -14.63 2.66
C VAL A 43 3.30 -13.29 1.99
N LYS A 44 2.71 -13.36 0.80
CA LYS A 44 2.22 -12.16 0.08
C LYS A 44 0.81 -11.83 0.55
N LEU A 45 0.66 -10.68 1.18
CA LEU A 45 -0.60 -10.17 1.75
C LEU A 45 -1.18 -9.09 0.81
N PRO A 46 -2.33 -9.31 0.16
CA PRO A 46 -2.94 -8.29 -0.68
C PRO A 46 -3.49 -7.14 0.19
N SER A 47 -3.33 -5.90 -0.28
CA SER A 47 -4.01 -4.73 0.26
C SER A 47 -5.28 -4.42 -0.54
N ASN A 48 -6.14 -3.56 0.01
CA ASN A 48 -7.34 -3.07 -0.70
C ASN A 48 -7.00 -2.02 -1.77
N ALA A 49 -5.74 -1.69 -1.96
CA ALA A 49 -5.32 -0.68 -2.91
C ALA A 49 -5.42 -1.19 -4.36
N SER A 50 -6.00 -0.38 -5.23
CA SER A 50 -6.11 -0.71 -6.65
C SER A 50 -4.73 -0.66 -7.33
N LYS A 51 -4.36 -1.72 -8.02
CA LYS A 51 -3.14 -1.78 -8.86
C LYS A 51 -3.07 -0.69 -9.94
N ALA A 52 -4.23 -0.24 -10.44
CA ALA A 52 -4.32 0.80 -11.45
C ALA A 52 -3.90 2.18 -10.92
N LYS A 53 -3.93 2.36 -9.60
CA LYS A 53 -3.50 3.60 -8.93
C LYS A 53 -2.01 3.61 -8.57
N SER A 54 -1.22 2.73 -9.18
CA SER A 54 0.24 2.65 -8.97
C SER A 54 1.01 3.22 -10.14
N GLY A 55 1.98 4.06 -9.86
CA GLY A 55 2.84 4.71 -10.86
C GLY A 55 4.09 5.32 -10.24
N THR A 56 4.99 5.79 -11.08
CA THR A 56 6.09 6.69 -10.72
C THR A 56 5.56 8.12 -10.65
N ARG A 57 6.36 9.04 -10.11
CA ARG A 57 6.03 10.48 -10.14
C ARG A 57 5.81 10.98 -11.58
N ALA A 58 6.64 10.54 -12.52
CA ALA A 58 6.50 10.89 -13.94
C ALA A 58 5.17 10.36 -14.52
N ASP A 59 4.77 9.12 -14.18
CA ASP A 59 3.49 8.56 -14.60
C ASP A 59 2.32 9.41 -14.09
N PHE A 60 2.36 9.83 -12.82
CA PHE A 60 1.30 10.64 -12.21
C PHE A 60 1.27 12.08 -12.73
N ALA A 61 2.41 12.70 -12.98
CA ALA A 61 2.49 14.02 -13.60
C ALA A 61 1.86 13.99 -15.00
N HIS A 62 2.26 13.02 -15.82
CA HIS A 62 1.70 12.84 -17.16
C HIS A 62 0.19 12.54 -17.15
N GLN A 63 -0.29 11.76 -16.18
CA GLN A 63 -1.72 11.51 -16.00
C GLN A 63 -2.47 12.80 -15.63
N ALA A 64 -1.92 13.63 -14.74
CA ALA A 64 -2.52 14.91 -14.38
C ALA A 64 -2.62 15.83 -15.61
N ASP A 65 -1.55 15.94 -16.40
CA ASP A 65 -1.54 16.74 -17.64
C ASP A 65 -2.63 16.28 -18.63
N LYS A 66 -2.77 14.97 -18.81
CA LYS A 66 -3.81 14.40 -19.69
C LYS A 66 -5.23 14.71 -19.20
N LEU A 67 -5.47 14.61 -17.90
CA LEU A 67 -6.79 14.90 -17.31
C LEU A 67 -7.12 16.39 -17.43
N GLU A 68 -6.17 17.28 -17.18
CA GLU A 68 -6.31 18.73 -17.34
C GLU A 68 -6.62 19.09 -18.80
N ALA A 69 -5.85 18.53 -19.76
CA ALA A 69 -6.07 18.75 -21.17
C ALA A 69 -7.44 18.24 -21.65
N ALA A 70 -7.87 17.06 -21.17
CA ALA A 70 -9.18 16.50 -21.47
C ALA A 70 -10.31 17.37 -20.91
N ALA A 71 -10.19 17.86 -19.69
CA ALA A 71 -11.14 18.77 -19.07
C ALA A 71 -11.24 20.09 -19.85
N GLN A 72 -10.12 20.66 -20.26
CA GLN A 72 -10.07 21.89 -21.08
C GLN A 72 -10.76 21.67 -22.43
N LYS A 73 -10.47 20.57 -23.12
CA LYS A 73 -11.12 20.21 -24.39
C LYS A 73 -12.63 20.10 -24.24
N MET A 74 -13.11 19.45 -23.18
CA MET A 74 -14.55 19.33 -22.91
C MET A 74 -15.19 20.72 -22.71
N LEU A 75 -14.56 21.58 -21.92
CA LEU A 75 -15.07 22.92 -21.66
C LEU A 75 -15.05 23.81 -22.92
N ALA A 76 -14.02 23.68 -23.77
CA ALA A 76 -13.95 24.41 -25.04
C ALA A 76 -15.07 23.99 -25.99
N HIS A 77 -15.31 22.67 -26.12
CA HIS A 77 -16.40 22.12 -26.94
C HIS A 77 -17.79 22.54 -26.42
N HIS A 78 -17.95 22.71 -25.11
CA HIS A 78 -19.19 23.27 -24.54
C HIS A 78 -19.45 24.69 -24.99
N ARG A 79 -18.44 25.58 -24.90
CA ARG A 79 -18.59 26.97 -25.32
C ARG A 79 -18.98 27.10 -26.80
N GLU A 80 -18.62 26.14 -27.61
CA GLU A 80 -18.97 26.07 -29.03
C GLU A 80 -20.39 25.53 -29.24
N ASN A 81 -20.79 24.50 -28.47
CA ASN A 81 -22.12 23.90 -28.50
C ASN A 81 -23.22 24.78 -27.87
N ASP A 82 -22.89 25.59 -26.86
CA ASP A 82 -23.83 26.55 -26.27
C ASP A 82 -24.36 27.57 -27.30
N ARG A 83 -23.62 27.73 -28.42
CA ARG A 83 -24.06 28.55 -29.55
C ARG A 83 -25.02 27.82 -30.50
N LEU A 84 -25.18 26.50 -30.36
CA LEU A 84 -25.86 25.62 -31.31
C LEU A 84 -27.15 24.97 -30.78
N SER A 85 -27.74 25.44 -29.66
CA SER A 85 -28.97 24.91 -29.04
C SER A 85 -28.93 23.40 -28.77
N VAL A 86 -27.92 22.92 -28.04
CA VAL A 86 -27.79 21.52 -27.62
C VAL A 86 -28.64 21.28 -26.36
N ASP A 87 -29.10 20.02 -26.21
CA ASP A 87 -29.87 19.54 -25.04
C ASP A 87 -29.20 19.93 -23.70
N PRO A 88 -29.90 20.68 -22.82
CA PRO A 88 -29.35 21.13 -21.54
C PRO A 88 -28.83 20.01 -20.64
N ASP A 89 -29.44 18.82 -20.68
CA ASP A 89 -29.01 17.68 -19.87
C ASP A 89 -27.65 17.11 -20.32
N LEU A 90 -27.36 17.14 -21.61
CA LEU A 90 -26.07 16.72 -22.14
C LEU A 90 -24.96 17.71 -21.80
N VAL A 91 -25.28 18.99 -21.80
CA VAL A 91 -24.38 20.08 -21.40
C VAL A 91 -23.98 19.91 -19.92
N GLU A 92 -24.96 19.72 -19.04
CA GLU A 92 -24.71 19.57 -17.62
C GLU A 92 -23.89 18.31 -17.30
N LYS A 93 -24.20 17.16 -17.89
CA LYS A 93 -23.44 15.90 -17.71
C LYS A 93 -21.99 16.07 -18.13
N SER A 94 -21.74 16.75 -19.21
CA SER A 94 -20.37 16.97 -19.72
C SER A 94 -19.62 17.98 -18.84
N ARG A 95 -20.29 19.03 -18.30
CA ARG A 95 -19.73 19.94 -17.32
C ARG A 95 -19.30 19.21 -16.05
N GLN A 96 -20.19 18.36 -15.51
CA GLN A 96 -19.89 17.53 -14.34
C GLN A 96 -18.70 16.58 -14.59
N ARG A 97 -18.61 16.02 -15.82
CA ARG A 97 -17.48 15.18 -16.21
C ARG A 97 -16.17 15.98 -16.25
N ALA A 98 -16.18 17.16 -16.86
CA ALA A 98 -15.00 18.02 -16.90
C ALA A 98 -14.54 18.43 -15.49
N GLU A 99 -15.47 18.73 -14.59
CA GLU A 99 -15.15 19.04 -13.20
C GLU A 99 -14.56 17.85 -12.47
N SER A 100 -15.11 16.64 -12.66
CA SER A 100 -14.56 15.40 -12.10
C SER A 100 -13.11 15.14 -12.58
N LEU A 101 -12.80 15.40 -13.85
CA LEU A 101 -11.45 15.26 -14.39
C LEU A 101 -10.48 16.27 -13.76
N LYS A 102 -10.92 17.52 -13.55
CA LYS A 102 -10.12 18.55 -12.86
C LYS A 102 -9.84 18.15 -11.40
N GLN A 103 -10.84 17.66 -10.69
CA GLN A 103 -10.68 17.19 -9.31
C GLN A 103 -9.69 16.03 -9.23
N GLU A 104 -9.77 15.06 -10.15
CA GLU A 104 -8.83 13.95 -10.20
C GLU A 104 -7.39 14.44 -10.52
N ALA A 105 -7.22 15.38 -11.43
CA ALA A 105 -5.94 16.00 -11.73
C ALA A 105 -5.37 16.74 -10.52
N ALA A 106 -6.21 17.51 -9.81
CA ALA A 106 -5.81 18.22 -8.59
C ALA A 106 -5.34 17.25 -7.49
N GLN A 107 -6.03 16.13 -7.29
CA GLN A 107 -5.61 15.09 -6.36
C GLN A 107 -4.23 14.52 -6.73
N LEU A 108 -3.96 14.29 -8.01
CA LEU A 108 -2.66 13.85 -8.49
C LEU A 108 -1.56 14.89 -8.21
N ARG A 109 -1.85 16.17 -8.45
CA ARG A 109 -0.92 17.26 -8.14
C ARG A 109 -0.62 17.36 -6.65
N GLN A 110 -1.65 17.25 -5.80
CA GLN A 110 -1.47 17.22 -4.35
C GLN A 110 -0.61 16.04 -3.91
N TRP A 111 -0.86 14.84 -4.48
CA TRP A 111 -0.04 13.67 -4.18
C TRP A 111 1.42 13.90 -4.57
N LEU A 112 1.70 14.49 -5.73
CA LEU A 112 3.05 14.81 -6.20
C LEU A 112 3.79 15.80 -5.29
N VAL A 113 3.07 16.76 -4.71
CA VAL A 113 3.62 17.70 -3.71
C VAL A 113 3.93 16.99 -2.40
N ALA A 114 3.02 16.15 -1.91
CA ALA A 114 3.19 15.39 -0.67
C ALA A 114 4.29 14.33 -0.77
N ASN A 115 4.61 13.86 -1.98
CA ASN A 115 5.62 12.83 -2.24
C ASN A 115 6.70 13.39 -3.19
N PRO A 116 7.66 14.20 -2.71
CA PRO A 116 8.62 14.91 -3.55
C PRO A 116 9.63 14.02 -4.26
N GLU A 117 9.81 12.77 -3.79
CA GLU A 117 10.75 11.81 -4.36
C GLU A 117 10.06 10.53 -4.83
N ASP A 118 10.65 9.90 -5.85
CA ASP A 118 10.25 8.54 -6.23
C ASP A 118 10.74 7.52 -5.21
N ARG A 119 9.91 6.51 -4.96
CA ARG A 119 10.30 5.38 -4.15
C ARG A 119 11.43 4.60 -4.81
N LYS A 120 12.47 4.29 -4.06
CA LYS A 120 13.63 3.54 -4.54
C LYS A 120 13.65 2.12 -3.95
N GLY A 121 14.06 1.16 -4.75
CA GLY A 121 14.39 -0.19 -4.27
C GLY A 121 15.79 -0.22 -3.67
N SER A 122 16.17 -1.34 -3.07
CA SER A 122 17.49 -1.55 -2.43
C SER A 122 18.69 -1.28 -3.35
N LYS A 123 18.51 -1.50 -4.67
CA LYS A 123 19.52 -1.21 -5.68
C LYS A 123 19.38 0.15 -6.35
N GLY A 124 18.60 1.07 -5.75
CA GLY A 124 18.39 2.42 -6.27
C GLY A 124 17.42 2.54 -7.46
N ALA A 125 16.89 1.44 -7.98
CA ALA A 125 15.90 1.47 -9.06
C ALA A 125 14.58 2.11 -8.59
N ILE A 126 14.00 2.98 -9.42
CA ILE A 126 12.70 3.61 -9.15
C ILE A 126 11.62 2.53 -9.09
N ARG A 127 10.82 2.55 -8.02
CA ARG A 127 9.65 1.68 -7.83
C ARG A 127 8.37 2.49 -7.91
N LYS A 128 7.31 1.86 -8.41
CA LYS A 128 5.97 2.47 -8.43
C LYS A 128 5.42 2.57 -7.01
N SER A 129 4.90 3.75 -6.68
CA SER A 129 4.10 3.98 -5.48
C SER A 129 2.62 3.84 -5.79
N ASN A 130 1.80 3.49 -4.79
CA ASN A 130 0.35 3.49 -4.92
C ASN A 130 -0.23 4.77 -4.28
N ARG A 131 -1.20 5.41 -4.95
CA ARG A 131 -1.79 6.68 -4.47
C ARG A 131 -2.65 6.50 -3.21
N THR A 132 -3.25 5.34 -3.03
CA THR A 132 -4.15 5.05 -1.89
C THR A 132 -3.46 4.32 -0.75
N ASP A 133 -2.34 3.68 -1.02
CA ASP A 133 -1.56 2.92 -0.05
C ASP A 133 -0.08 3.02 -0.44
N PRO A 134 0.58 4.15 -0.11
CA PRO A 134 1.95 4.44 -0.53
C PRO A 134 2.98 3.43 -0.01
N ASP A 135 2.70 2.79 1.13
CA ASP A 135 3.59 1.83 1.76
C ASP A 135 3.55 0.46 1.09
N SER A 136 2.45 0.13 0.41
CA SER A 136 2.30 -1.13 -0.32
C SER A 136 3.19 -1.18 -1.57
N ALA A 137 3.45 -2.40 -2.06
CA ALA A 137 4.18 -2.61 -3.31
C ALA A 137 3.39 -3.47 -4.29
N LYS A 138 3.63 -3.22 -5.57
CA LYS A 138 3.18 -4.11 -6.64
C LYS A 138 4.13 -5.29 -6.74
N MET A 139 3.61 -6.50 -6.57
CA MET A 139 4.42 -7.72 -6.50
C MET A 139 3.79 -8.88 -7.25
N ALA A 140 4.65 -9.74 -7.82
CA ALA A 140 4.22 -10.97 -8.47
C ALA A 140 3.91 -12.06 -7.43
N THR A 141 2.89 -12.86 -7.72
CA THR A 141 2.52 -14.06 -6.98
C THR A 141 2.27 -15.20 -7.98
N GLY A 142 2.16 -16.43 -7.50
CA GLY A 142 1.80 -17.57 -8.37
C GLY A 142 0.43 -17.42 -9.08
N LYS A 143 -0.45 -16.55 -8.56
CA LYS A 143 -1.78 -16.27 -9.14
C LYS A 143 -1.85 -14.94 -9.91
N GLY A 144 -0.71 -14.32 -10.18
CA GLY A 144 -0.63 -13.05 -10.88
C GLY A 144 -0.02 -11.93 -10.05
N VAL A 145 -0.35 -10.67 -10.39
CA VAL A 145 0.22 -9.49 -9.72
C VAL A 145 -0.77 -8.92 -8.72
N ILE A 146 -0.31 -8.68 -7.49
CA ILE A 146 -1.07 -8.00 -6.43
C ILE A 146 -0.44 -6.65 -6.07
N GLN A 147 -1.21 -5.78 -5.44
CA GLN A 147 -0.75 -4.65 -4.65
C GLN A 147 -0.86 -5.08 -3.19
N GLY A 148 0.22 -4.95 -2.40
CA GLY A 148 0.18 -5.42 -1.02
C GLY A 148 1.53 -5.42 -0.34
N TYR A 149 1.68 -6.33 0.60
CA TYR A 149 2.83 -6.45 1.49
C TYR A 149 3.41 -7.86 1.45
N THR A 150 4.68 -7.99 1.76
CA THR A 150 5.27 -9.26 2.16
C THR A 150 5.26 -9.31 3.69
N GLY A 151 4.43 -10.19 4.24
CA GLY A 151 4.48 -10.57 5.65
C GLY A 151 5.59 -11.59 5.84
N VAL A 152 6.44 -11.41 6.84
CA VAL A 152 7.50 -12.37 7.19
C VAL A 152 7.38 -12.69 8.67
N ALA A 153 7.45 -13.97 9.01
CA ALA A 153 7.45 -14.43 10.40
C ALA A 153 8.69 -15.28 10.69
N ALA A 154 9.24 -15.11 11.87
CA ALA A 154 10.20 -16.04 12.46
C ALA A 154 9.51 -16.90 13.50
N VAL A 155 9.67 -18.20 13.39
CA VAL A 155 8.96 -19.21 14.17
C VAL A 155 9.97 -20.11 14.85
N ASP A 156 9.81 -20.33 16.17
CA ASP A 156 10.58 -21.30 16.92
C ASP A 156 10.34 -22.73 16.39
N ALA A 157 11.42 -23.47 16.16
CA ALA A 157 11.35 -24.80 15.58
C ALA A 157 10.77 -25.86 16.56
N GLN A 158 10.91 -25.67 17.86
CA GLN A 158 10.53 -26.64 18.87
C GLN A 158 9.02 -26.64 19.13
N HIS A 159 8.43 -25.47 19.38
CA HIS A 159 7.03 -25.32 19.74
C HIS A 159 6.20 -24.50 18.76
N GLN A 160 6.82 -24.09 17.65
CA GLN A 160 6.15 -23.31 16.58
C GLN A 160 5.56 -21.98 17.07
N ILE A 161 6.19 -21.38 18.06
CA ILE A 161 5.84 -20.04 18.55
C ILE A 161 6.36 -19.00 17.56
N ILE A 162 5.50 -18.09 17.10
CA ILE A 162 5.92 -16.92 16.30
C ILE A 162 6.62 -15.96 17.25
N ILE A 163 7.91 -15.74 17.04
CA ILE A 163 8.74 -14.85 17.87
C ILE A 163 8.91 -13.46 17.28
N GLU A 164 8.74 -13.32 15.96
CA GLU A 164 8.81 -12.05 15.25
C GLU A 164 7.88 -12.10 14.06
N ALA A 165 7.18 -11.00 13.78
CA ALA A 165 6.35 -10.85 12.59
C ALA A 165 6.41 -9.42 12.07
N GLN A 166 6.70 -9.26 10.79
CA GLN A 166 6.83 -7.97 10.13
C GLN A 166 6.07 -7.95 8.81
N ALA A 167 5.59 -6.78 8.39
CA ALA A 167 4.99 -6.56 7.09
C ALA A 167 5.75 -5.47 6.33
N HIS A 168 6.17 -5.78 5.11
CA HIS A 168 7.00 -4.89 4.30
C HIS A 168 6.40 -4.67 2.92
N GLY A 169 6.34 -3.43 2.48
CA GLY A 169 5.92 -3.09 1.12
C GLY A 169 7.02 -3.37 0.09
N THR A 170 7.55 -4.56 0.06
CA THR A 170 8.49 -5.04 -0.96
C THR A 170 8.12 -6.43 -1.40
N GLY A 171 8.37 -6.75 -2.67
CA GLY A 171 8.18 -8.11 -3.19
C GLY A 171 9.39 -9.04 -2.99
N SER A 172 10.52 -8.50 -2.52
CA SER A 172 11.78 -9.24 -2.33
C SER A 172 11.86 -9.76 -0.90
N GLU A 173 11.66 -11.03 -0.70
CA GLU A 173 11.77 -11.69 0.62
C GLU A 173 13.23 -11.77 1.08
N GLN A 174 14.17 -11.93 0.15
CA GLN A 174 15.60 -12.02 0.46
C GLN A 174 16.15 -10.77 1.18
N GLU A 175 15.59 -9.59 0.85
CA GLU A 175 15.97 -8.32 1.49
C GLU A 175 15.51 -8.24 2.95
N LEU A 176 14.53 -9.07 3.35
CA LEU A 176 13.90 -9.04 4.66
C LEU A 176 14.52 -10.00 5.67
N LEU A 177 15.35 -10.93 5.22
CA LEU A 177 15.96 -11.96 6.08
C LEU A 177 16.77 -11.35 7.22
N LEU A 178 17.70 -10.46 6.92
CA LEU A 178 18.57 -9.84 7.92
C LEU A 178 17.81 -8.96 8.94
N PRO A 179 16.88 -8.08 8.54
CA PRO A 179 16.02 -7.34 9.47
C PRO A 179 15.27 -8.25 10.44
N VAL A 180 14.65 -9.32 9.94
CA VAL A 180 13.88 -10.27 10.76
C VAL A 180 14.77 -11.03 11.72
N ILE A 181 15.94 -11.52 11.29
CA ILE A 181 16.92 -12.19 12.18
C ILE A 181 17.34 -11.25 13.33
N ARG A 182 17.68 -10.00 13.03
CA ARG A 182 18.10 -9.03 14.06
C ARG A 182 16.99 -8.75 15.07
N ALA A 183 15.76 -8.56 14.58
CA ALA A 183 14.61 -8.36 15.45
C ALA A 183 14.32 -9.59 16.32
N SER A 184 14.37 -10.79 15.75
CA SER A 184 14.19 -12.06 16.48
C SER A 184 15.22 -12.24 17.60
N GLN A 185 16.47 -11.89 17.36
CA GLN A 185 17.53 -11.97 18.37
C GLN A 185 17.27 -11.04 19.55
N THR A 186 16.75 -9.84 19.29
CA THR A 186 16.43 -8.87 20.35
C THR A 186 15.27 -9.33 21.22
N GLN A 187 14.30 -10.05 20.65
CA GLN A 187 13.12 -10.56 21.38
C GLN A 187 13.41 -11.87 22.17
N ALA A 188 14.40 -12.64 21.73
CA ALA A 188 14.79 -13.88 22.37
C ALA A 188 15.74 -13.69 23.59
N THR A 189 16.22 -12.47 23.83
CA THR A 189 17.10 -12.10 24.95
C THR A 189 16.31 -11.59 26.12
#